data_a66643fb54f3be39121a23fe6a8ad15f
#
_entry.id   a66643fb54f3be39121a23fe6a8ad15f
#
_cell.length_a   1.000
_cell.length_b   1.000
_cell.length_c   1.000
_cell.angle_alpha   90.00
_cell.angle_beta   90.00
_cell.angle_gamma   90.00
#
_symmetry.space_group_name_H-M   'P 1'
#
loop_
_entity.id
_entity.type
_entity.pdbx_description
1 polymer ?
#
loop_
_entity_poly.entity_id
_entity_poly.type
_entity_poly.pdbx_seq_one_letter_code
_entity_poly.pdbx_strand_id
1 'polypeptide(L)'
;MPIGTFSPNKVKTHCNIIRLKKGGENFEVVLKDPDKALELRAGKPVEIRDILETPKIFVDANTGEAQTTAKLTQWLGTADIHEAVRIIVQKGDLAFTQEQRQKMFEAKKKKIVEFIHMNASDPKTGLPHPIQRIEFAMEQAKVHIDPYQTAEAQLEPIIKQLRAILPISLEKFKIQVLIPAKYSSTAYSPIKHKFDLQREVWKDDGSVEFVMEGPAGIKPDVFNLINKLTAGEAVIEELKK
;
A
#
# COMPACT_ATOMS: atom_id res chain seq x y z
N MET A 1 35.12 45.77 10.93
CA MET A 1 33.90 45.11 10.41
C MET A 1 33.92 43.66 10.88
N PRO A 2 33.01 43.21 11.75
CA PRO A 2 33.01 41.81 12.18
C PRO A 2 32.40 40.91 11.08
N ILE A 3 33.12 39.85 10.80
CA ILE A 3 32.74 38.80 9.86
C ILE A 3 31.56 38.05 10.49
N GLY A 4 30.40 38.11 9.82
CA GLY A 4 29.19 37.43 10.25
C GLY A 4 29.42 35.93 10.31
N THR A 5 29.26 35.35 11.51
CA THR A 5 29.18 33.93 11.74
C THR A 5 27.95 33.39 11.03
N PHE A 6 28.18 32.58 10.01
CA PHE A 6 27.14 31.74 9.37
C PHE A 6 26.59 30.79 10.42
N SER A 7 25.41 31.08 10.95
CA SER A 7 24.64 30.07 11.69
C SER A 7 24.20 28.99 10.71
N PRO A 8 24.55 27.72 10.93
CA PRO A 8 23.96 26.67 10.13
C PRO A 8 22.47 26.68 10.39
N ASN A 9 21.69 26.84 9.33
CA ASN A 9 20.24 26.73 9.35
C ASN A 9 19.88 25.42 10.07
N LYS A 10 19.33 25.54 11.28
CA LYS A 10 18.60 24.48 11.93
C LYS A 10 17.38 24.17 11.03
N VAL A 11 17.58 23.28 10.08
CA VAL A 11 16.47 22.67 9.41
C VAL A 11 15.71 21.94 10.51
N LYS A 12 14.56 22.46 10.91
CA LYS A 12 13.59 21.74 11.71
C LYS A 12 13.07 20.62 10.82
N THR A 13 13.85 19.57 10.72
CA THR A 13 13.49 18.39 9.97
C THR A 13 12.48 17.63 10.80
N HIS A 14 11.22 17.74 10.43
CA HIS A 14 10.18 16.76 10.78
C HIS A 14 10.48 15.45 10.03
N CYS A 15 11.74 15.00 10.10
CA CYS A 15 12.18 13.85 9.33
C CYS A 15 11.94 12.58 10.13
N ASN A 16 11.41 11.59 9.45
CA ASN A 16 11.36 10.25 9.98
C ASN A 16 12.79 9.72 10.11
N ILE A 17 13.22 9.39 11.32
CA ILE A 17 14.59 8.96 11.60
C ILE A 17 14.55 7.54 12.14
N ILE A 18 15.41 6.68 11.57
CA ILE A 18 15.76 5.39 12.19
C ILE A 18 17.08 5.58 12.92
N ARG A 19 17.11 5.14 14.16
CA ARG A 19 18.30 5.16 15.02
C ARG A 19 18.70 3.74 15.41
N LEU A 20 19.93 3.37 15.10
CA LEU A 20 20.57 2.17 15.64
C LEU A 20 21.66 2.60 16.62
N LYS A 21 21.55 2.13 17.86
CA LYS A 21 22.58 2.32 18.87
C LYS A 21 23.42 1.06 18.97
N LYS A 22 24.73 1.17 18.71
CA LYS A 22 25.64 0.03 18.76
C LYS A 22 27.05 0.46 19.22
N GLY A 23 27.61 -0.23 20.20
CA GLY A 23 28.94 0.09 20.74
C GLY A 23 29.05 1.48 21.38
N GLY A 24 27.95 2.05 21.89
CA GLY A 24 27.92 3.40 22.45
C GLY A 24 27.76 4.50 21.40
N GLU A 25 27.80 4.16 20.11
CA GLU A 25 27.63 5.09 18.99
C GLU A 25 26.19 5.06 18.46
N ASN A 26 25.74 6.21 17.92
CA ASN A 26 24.48 6.30 17.23
C ASN A 26 24.70 6.28 15.70
N PHE A 27 23.83 5.58 15.02
CA PHE A 27 23.77 5.52 13.56
C PHE A 27 22.35 5.90 13.15
N GLU A 28 22.18 7.11 12.63
CA GLU A 28 20.88 7.65 12.26
C GLU A 28 20.78 7.81 10.75
N VAL A 29 19.64 7.43 10.20
CA VAL A 29 19.27 7.66 8.80
C VAL A 29 17.96 8.42 8.72
N VAL A 30 17.91 9.37 7.79
CA VAL A 30 16.71 10.17 7.52
C VAL A 30 15.94 9.53 6.40
N LEU A 31 14.67 9.20 6.65
CA LEU A 31 13.81 8.52 5.71
C LEU A 31 13.01 9.51 4.88
N LYS A 32 13.02 9.31 3.58
CA LYS A 32 12.09 9.92 2.63
C LYS A 32 10.72 9.25 2.69
N ASP A 33 10.73 7.92 2.71
CA ASP A 33 9.52 7.09 2.72
C ASP A 33 9.61 6.02 3.83
N PRO A 34 8.92 6.22 4.95
CA PRO A 34 8.89 5.26 6.05
C PRO A 34 8.23 3.93 5.69
N ASP A 35 7.24 3.93 4.78
CA ASP A 35 6.54 2.70 4.39
C ASP A 35 7.49 1.77 3.63
N LYS A 36 8.33 2.31 2.74
CA LYS A 36 9.38 1.54 2.06
C LYS A 36 10.43 0.98 3.02
N ALA A 37 10.78 1.73 4.08
CA ALA A 37 11.66 1.22 5.12
C ALA A 37 11.03 0.03 5.86
N LEU A 38 9.72 0.07 6.15
CA LEU A 38 8.99 -1.04 6.74
C LEU A 38 8.89 -2.24 5.78
N GLU A 39 8.72 -2.01 4.49
CA GLU A 39 8.74 -3.07 3.46
C GLU A 39 10.10 -3.77 3.39
N LEU A 40 11.21 -3.01 3.43
CA LEU A 40 12.56 -3.58 3.50
C LEU A 40 12.75 -4.42 4.78
N ARG A 41 12.23 -3.94 5.92
CA ARG A 41 12.25 -4.69 7.19
C ARG A 41 11.44 -5.99 7.11
N ALA A 42 10.34 -5.99 6.36
CA ALA A 42 9.52 -7.17 6.09
C ALA A 42 10.12 -8.13 5.04
N GLY A 43 11.35 -7.85 4.53
CA GLY A 43 12.06 -8.69 3.58
C GLY A 43 11.67 -8.48 2.10
N LYS A 44 10.88 -7.44 1.79
CA LYS A 44 10.59 -7.12 0.40
C LYS A 44 11.80 -6.46 -0.29
N PRO A 45 12.01 -6.69 -1.60
CA PRO A 45 13.06 -6.01 -2.35
C PRO A 45 12.70 -4.53 -2.50
N VAL A 46 13.50 -3.65 -1.87
CA VAL A 46 13.34 -2.19 -1.95
C VAL A 46 14.70 -1.56 -2.21
N GLU A 47 14.72 -0.61 -3.14
CA GLU A 47 15.92 0.18 -3.43
C GLU A 47 16.21 1.18 -2.31
N ILE A 48 17.44 1.20 -1.82
CA ILE A 48 17.83 2.06 -0.68
C ILE A 48 17.65 3.56 -0.99
N ARG A 49 17.88 3.98 -2.23
CA ARG A 49 17.67 5.36 -2.68
C ARG A 49 16.21 5.84 -2.56
N ASP A 50 15.27 4.90 -2.57
CA ASP A 50 13.85 5.22 -2.43
C ASP A 50 13.43 5.40 -0.97
N ILE A 51 14.23 4.88 -0.05
CA ILE A 51 14.01 4.97 1.40
C ILE A 51 14.61 6.25 1.97
N LEU A 52 15.80 6.64 1.49
CA LEU A 52 16.59 7.71 2.07
C LEU A 52 16.24 9.09 1.53
N GLU A 53 16.18 10.08 2.41
CA GLU A 53 16.16 11.50 2.03
C GLU A 53 17.55 11.95 1.54
N THR A 54 18.60 11.49 2.22
CA THR A 54 19.99 11.75 1.84
C THR A 54 20.82 10.46 1.96
N PRO A 55 21.81 10.23 1.07
CA PRO A 55 22.68 9.06 1.13
C PRO A 55 23.77 9.24 2.20
N LYS A 56 23.39 9.58 3.44
CA LYS A 56 24.28 9.81 4.57
C LYS A 56 23.77 9.12 5.82
N ILE A 57 24.70 8.68 6.66
CA ILE A 57 24.43 8.18 8.00
C ILE A 57 24.96 9.21 8.98
N PHE A 58 24.16 9.55 9.97
CA PHE A 58 24.46 10.60 10.94
C PHE A 58 24.75 10.04 12.33
N VAL A 59 25.54 10.74 13.12
CA VAL A 59 25.62 10.56 14.56
C VAL A 59 24.37 11.14 15.21
N ASP A 60 23.97 12.34 14.73
CA ASP A 60 22.72 13.02 15.06
C ASP A 60 22.20 13.73 13.81
N ALA A 61 21.07 13.26 13.31
CA ALA A 61 20.44 13.79 12.11
C ALA A 61 19.92 15.24 12.31
N ASN A 62 19.59 15.64 13.54
CA ASN A 62 19.10 17.00 13.82
C ASN A 62 20.21 18.05 13.76
N THR A 63 21.44 17.66 14.12
CA THR A 63 22.61 18.53 14.01
C THR A 63 23.28 18.44 12.64
N GLY A 64 22.98 17.41 11.88
CA GLY A 64 23.61 17.13 10.58
C GLY A 64 25.02 16.55 10.69
N GLU A 65 25.44 16.12 11.88
CA GLU A 65 26.75 15.50 12.12
C GLU A 65 26.80 14.11 11.48
N ALA A 66 27.62 13.95 10.44
CA ALA A 66 27.74 12.70 9.71
C ALA A 66 28.62 11.70 10.46
N GLN A 67 28.27 10.41 10.39
CA GLN A 67 29.05 9.34 10.95
C GLN A 67 30.28 9.04 10.07
N THR A 68 31.39 8.63 10.70
CA THR A 68 32.62 8.33 9.99
C THR A 68 32.64 6.92 9.42
N THR A 69 33.28 6.74 8.26
CA THR A 69 33.43 5.44 7.60
C THR A 69 34.14 4.42 8.50
N ALA A 70 35.11 4.88 9.30
CA ALA A 70 35.82 4.03 10.27
C ALA A 70 34.85 3.41 11.29
N LYS A 71 33.92 4.20 11.84
CA LYS A 71 32.90 3.71 12.80
C LYS A 71 31.86 2.83 12.13
N LEU A 72 31.50 3.11 10.88
CA LEU A 72 30.62 2.21 10.10
C LEU A 72 31.27 0.83 9.96
N THR A 73 32.52 0.78 9.53
CA THR A 73 33.25 -0.50 9.38
C THR A 73 33.42 -1.20 10.72
N GLN A 74 33.79 -0.46 11.78
CA GLN A 74 34.03 -1.03 13.10
C GLN A 74 32.76 -1.66 13.70
N TRP A 75 31.62 -0.98 13.61
CA TRP A 75 30.42 -1.37 14.33
C TRP A 75 29.37 -2.06 13.46
N LEU A 76 29.24 -1.69 12.18
CA LEU A 76 28.29 -2.31 11.26
C LEU A 76 28.92 -3.37 10.38
N GLY A 77 30.27 -3.42 10.28
CA GLY A 77 31.01 -4.38 9.51
C GLY A 77 31.15 -4.03 8.03
N THR A 78 30.72 -2.82 7.64
CA THR A 78 30.76 -2.38 6.25
C THR A 78 31.08 -0.90 6.12
N ALA A 79 31.80 -0.54 5.05
CA ALA A 79 32.03 0.86 4.65
C ALA A 79 30.98 1.33 3.61
N ASP A 80 30.24 0.41 3.02
CA ASP A 80 29.21 0.69 2.04
C ASP A 80 27.97 1.27 2.72
N ILE A 81 27.55 2.46 2.27
CA ILE A 81 26.41 3.18 2.84
C ILE A 81 25.09 2.40 2.64
N HIS A 82 24.91 1.77 1.48
CA HIS A 82 23.66 1.05 1.18
C HIS A 82 23.52 -0.19 2.09
N GLU A 83 24.60 -0.91 2.29
CA GLU A 83 24.64 -2.07 3.19
C GLU A 83 24.46 -1.65 4.65
N ALA A 84 25.16 -0.60 5.08
CA ALA A 84 25.00 -0.02 6.42
C ALA A 84 23.54 0.43 6.69
N VAL A 85 22.92 1.08 5.72
CA VAL A 85 21.50 1.49 5.81
C VAL A 85 20.58 0.28 5.93
N ARG A 86 20.80 -0.81 5.18
CA ARG A 86 20.03 -2.05 5.34
C ARG A 86 20.09 -2.58 6.77
N ILE A 87 21.29 -2.59 7.35
CA ILE A 87 21.49 -3.03 8.74
C ILE A 87 20.76 -2.11 9.72
N ILE A 88 20.88 -0.78 9.52
CA ILE A 88 20.22 0.23 10.39
C ILE A 88 18.70 0.10 10.28
N VAL A 89 18.15 -0.05 9.08
CA VAL A 89 16.71 -0.20 8.86
C VAL A 89 16.20 -1.49 9.51
N GLN A 90 16.93 -2.59 9.41
CA GLN A 90 16.50 -3.87 9.97
C GLN A 90 16.56 -3.92 11.50
N LYS A 91 17.59 -3.30 12.12
CA LYS A 91 17.89 -3.45 13.55
C LYS A 91 17.63 -2.20 14.37
N GLY A 92 17.45 -1.03 13.74
CA GLY A 92 17.28 0.25 14.41
C GLY A 92 15.84 0.50 14.88
N ASP A 93 15.71 1.42 15.82
CA ASP A 93 14.44 1.88 16.31
C ASP A 93 13.92 3.04 15.45
N LEU A 94 12.62 2.98 15.11
CA LEU A 94 11.93 4.02 14.37
C LEU A 94 11.48 5.12 15.37
N ALA A 95 12.15 6.27 15.34
CA ALA A 95 11.80 7.42 16.17
C ALA A 95 10.80 8.31 15.43
N PHE A 96 9.52 8.01 15.58
CA PHE A 96 8.44 8.87 15.08
C PHE A 96 7.88 9.75 16.18
N THR A 97 7.55 11.00 15.83
CA THR A 97 6.75 11.86 16.71
C THR A 97 5.33 11.27 16.87
N GLN A 98 4.63 11.71 17.90
CA GLN A 98 3.23 11.30 18.11
C GLN A 98 2.35 11.66 16.90
N GLU A 99 2.56 12.85 16.33
CA GLU A 99 1.83 13.30 15.14
C GLU A 99 2.11 12.43 13.90
N GLN A 100 3.38 12.08 13.67
CA GLN A 100 3.77 11.20 12.57
C GLN A 100 3.17 9.80 12.73
N ARG A 101 3.18 9.28 13.96
CA ARG A 101 2.57 7.99 14.29
C ARG A 101 1.07 7.98 14.02
N GLN A 102 0.39 9.07 14.38
CA GLN A 102 -1.03 9.23 14.09
C GLN A 102 -1.31 9.29 12.58
N LYS A 103 -0.53 10.06 11.82
CA LYS A 103 -0.66 10.12 10.36
C LYS A 103 -0.44 8.76 9.69
N MET A 104 0.55 7.99 10.16
CA MET A 104 0.80 6.64 9.67
C MET A 104 -0.36 5.69 10.01
N PHE A 105 -0.88 5.76 11.23
CA PHE A 105 -2.04 4.98 11.65
C PHE A 105 -3.25 5.27 10.76
N GLU A 106 -3.60 6.54 10.53
CA GLU A 106 -4.73 6.92 9.68
C GLU A 106 -4.54 6.47 8.23
N ALA A 107 -3.33 6.63 7.68
CA ALA A 107 -3.03 6.16 6.34
C ALA A 107 -3.17 4.64 6.20
N LYS A 108 -2.74 3.87 7.22
CA LYS A 108 -2.89 2.41 7.21
C LYS A 108 -4.33 1.98 7.41
N LYS A 109 -5.06 2.64 8.33
CA LYS A 109 -6.50 2.41 8.53
C LYS A 109 -7.24 2.58 7.19
N LYS A 110 -6.98 3.68 6.50
CA LYS A 110 -7.59 3.95 5.19
C LYS A 110 -7.28 2.86 4.16
N LYS A 111 -6.02 2.46 4.01
CA LYS A 111 -5.62 1.37 3.09
C LYS A 111 -6.32 0.05 3.40
N ILE A 112 -6.43 -0.32 4.68
CA ILE A 112 -7.12 -1.55 5.12
C ILE A 112 -8.61 -1.48 4.81
N VAL A 113 -9.25 -0.36 5.12
CA VAL A 113 -10.68 -0.15 4.83
C VAL A 113 -10.97 -0.20 3.33
N GLU A 114 -10.15 0.47 2.51
CA GLU A 114 -10.24 0.44 1.05
C GLU A 114 -10.03 -0.97 0.50
N PHE A 115 -9.05 -1.71 1.02
CA PHE A 115 -8.83 -3.10 0.61
C PHE A 115 -10.06 -3.96 0.89
N ILE A 116 -10.65 -3.87 2.08
CA ILE A 116 -11.85 -4.63 2.45
C ILE A 116 -13.03 -4.24 1.57
N HIS A 117 -13.23 -2.93 1.34
CA HIS A 117 -14.31 -2.43 0.48
C HIS A 117 -14.21 -2.97 -0.96
N MET A 118 -13.01 -2.97 -1.53
CA MET A 118 -12.77 -3.40 -2.91
C MET A 118 -12.77 -4.93 -3.08
N ASN A 119 -12.36 -5.68 -2.06
CA ASN A 119 -12.15 -7.13 -2.19
C ASN A 119 -13.23 -7.97 -1.51
N ALA A 120 -14.00 -7.40 -0.59
CA ALA A 120 -14.97 -8.14 0.20
C ALA A 120 -16.41 -7.80 -0.17
N SER A 121 -17.31 -8.76 0.04
CA SER A 121 -18.75 -8.61 -0.11
C SER A 121 -19.51 -9.24 1.06
N ASP A 122 -20.75 -8.82 1.23
CA ASP A 122 -21.70 -9.50 2.11
C ASP A 122 -22.13 -10.83 1.44
N PRO A 123 -21.90 -11.98 2.09
CA PRO A 123 -22.22 -13.29 1.50
C PRO A 123 -23.71 -13.50 1.19
N LYS A 124 -24.61 -12.71 1.80
CA LYS A 124 -26.06 -12.81 1.56
C LYS A 124 -26.51 -11.98 0.37
N THR A 125 -25.95 -10.76 0.23
CA THR A 125 -26.40 -9.81 -0.82
C THR A 125 -25.47 -9.79 -2.02
N GLY A 126 -24.22 -10.29 -1.86
CA GLY A 126 -23.16 -10.20 -2.89
C GLY A 126 -22.64 -8.77 -3.12
N LEU A 127 -23.12 -7.78 -2.35
CA LEU A 127 -22.73 -6.37 -2.49
C LEU A 127 -21.51 -6.03 -1.61
N PRO A 128 -20.66 -5.07 -2.02
CA PRO A 128 -19.56 -4.59 -1.20
C PRO A 128 -20.07 -3.89 0.06
N HIS A 129 -19.31 -3.99 1.13
CA HIS A 129 -19.61 -3.24 2.34
C HIS A 129 -19.27 -1.76 2.15
N PRO A 130 -20.16 -0.82 2.51
CA PRO A 130 -19.84 0.60 2.55
C PRO A 130 -18.67 0.87 3.50
N ILE A 131 -17.81 1.83 3.13
CA ILE A 131 -16.62 2.23 3.93
C ILE A 131 -17.01 2.50 5.39
N GLN A 132 -18.07 3.28 5.62
CA GLN A 132 -18.55 3.63 6.96
C GLN A 132 -18.94 2.39 7.79
N ARG A 133 -19.53 1.36 7.16
CA ARG A 133 -19.91 0.12 7.83
C ARG A 133 -18.67 -0.70 8.24
N ILE A 134 -17.63 -0.68 7.41
CA ILE A 134 -16.34 -1.32 7.72
C ILE A 134 -15.66 -0.61 8.89
N GLU A 135 -15.59 0.73 8.85
CA GLU A 135 -15.00 1.53 9.92
C GLU A 135 -15.71 1.32 11.26
N PHE A 136 -17.03 1.33 11.25
CA PHE A 136 -17.85 1.06 12.44
C PHE A 136 -17.60 -0.36 12.99
N ALA A 137 -17.51 -1.35 12.13
CA ALA A 137 -17.18 -2.72 12.54
C ALA A 137 -15.77 -2.82 13.14
N MET A 138 -14.77 -2.08 12.59
CA MET A 138 -13.42 -2.02 13.15
C MET A 138 -13.40 -1.40 14.55
N GLU A 139 -14.21 -0.38 14.80
CA GLU A 139 -14.34 0.25 16.12
C GLU A 139 -15.00 -0.70 17.11
N GLN A 140 -16.10 -1.35 16.73
CA GLN A 140 -16.78 -2.34 17.57
C GLN A 140 -15.90 -3.55 17.92
N ALA A 141 -15.13 -4.03 16.93
CA ALA A 141 -14.19 -5.13 17.14
C ALA A 141 -12.94 -4.71 17.91
N LYS A 142 -12.78 -3.41 18.22
CA LYS A 142 -11.57 -2.83 18.82
C LYS A 142 -10.31 -3.28 18.09
N VAL A 143 -10.35 -3.20 16.76
CA VAL A 143 -9.22 -3.62 15.90
C VAL A 143 -7.99 -2.78 16.23
N HIS A 144 -6.90 -3.46 16.56
CA HIS A 144 -5.62 -2.80 16.75
C HIS A 144 -4.86 -2.77 15.42
N ILE A 145 -4.46 -1.56 14.99
CA ILE A 145 -3.64 -1.35 13.80
C ILE A 145 -2.25 -0.92 14.27
N ASP A 146 -1.25 -1.69 13.90
CA ASP A 146 0.14 -1.35 14.16
C ASP A 146 0.66 -0.38 13.08
N PRO A 147 1.01 0.87 13.41
CA PRO A 147 1.54 1.81 12.44
C PRO A 147 2.90 1.38 11.86
N TYR A 148 3.60 0.46 12.51
CA TYR A 148 4.94 0.01 12.10
C TYR A 148 4.93 -1.24 11.21
N GLN A 149 3.78 -1.88 11.02
CA GLN A 149 3.62 -2.97 10.08
C GLN A 149 3.01 -2.48 8.76
N THR A 150 3.22 -3.22 7.67
CA THR A 150 2.52 -2.94 6.41
C THR A 150 1.02 -3.23 6.56
N ALA A 151 0.18 -2.54 5.78
CA ALA A 151 -1.26 -2.78 5.82
C ALA A 151 -1.59 -4.23 5.42
N GLU A 152 -0.90 -4.75 4.41
CA GLU A 152 -1.09 -6.09 3.86
C GLU A 152 -0.83 -7.19 4.89
N ALA A 153 0.22 -7.05 5.72
CA ALA A 153 0.56 -8.01 6.76
C ALA A 153 -0.51 -8.12 7.86
N GLN A 154 -1.32 -7.07 8.02
CA GLN A 154 -2.35 -6.98 9.04
C GLN A 154 -3.76 -7.36 8.55
N LEU A 155 -3.96 -7.52 7.24
CA LEU A 155 -5.29 -7.78 6.67
C LEU A 155 -5.94 -9.06 7.19
N GLU A 156 -5.21 -10.17 7.18
CA GLU A 156 -5.76 -11.47 7.56
C GLU A 156 -6.27 -11.51 9.01
N PRO A 157 -5.47 -11.13 10.03
CA PRO A 157 -5.94 -11.10 11.41
C PRO A 157 -7.09 -10.11 11.63
N ILE A 158 -7.07 -8.94 10.94
CA ILE A 158 -8.14 -7.95 11.02
C ILE A 158 -9.44 -8.50 10.44
N ILE A 159 -9.41 -9.08 9.25
CA ILE A 159 -10.58 -9.68 8.61
C ILE A 159 -11.17 -10.80 9.49
N LYS A 160 -10.31 -11.59 10.11
CA LYS A 160 -10.76 -12.64 11.04
C LYS A 160 -11.51 -12.07 12.25
N GLN A 161 -11.04 -10.95 12.82
CA GLN A 161 -11.74 -10.27 13.90
C GLN A 161 -13.06 -9.66 13.44
N LEU A 162 -13.07 -9.02 12.26
CA LEU A 162 -14.26 -8.38 11.72
C LEU A 162 -15.38 -9.36 11.39
N ARG A 163 -15.07 -10.60 11.01
CA ARG A 163 -16.07 -11.63 10.70
C ARG A 163 -17.04 -11.93 11.84
N ALA A 164 -16.69 -11.63 13.09
CA ALA A 164 -17.59 -11.78 14.22
C ALA A 164 -18.73 -10.73 14.24
N ILE A 165 -18.51 -9.58 13.59
CA ILE A 165 -19.43 -8.43 13.59
C ILE A 165 -20.01 -8.20 12.21
N LEU A 166 -19.16 -8.32 11.17
CA LEU A 166 -19.49 -8.05 9.78
C LEU A 166 -19.31 -9.34 8.96
N PRO A 167 -20.37 -9.89 8.33
CA PRO A 167 -20.23 -11.06 7.48
C PRO A 167 -19.39 -10.68 6.24
N ILE A 168 -18.18 -11.23 6.14
CA ILE A 168 -17.21 -10.91 5.08
C ILE A 168 -16.93 -12.16 4.24
N SER A 169 -17.24 -12.10 2.94
CA SER A 169 -16.76 -13.02 1.91
C SER A 169 -15.68 -12.35 1.06
N LEU A 170 -14.58 -13.06 0.82
CA LEU A 170 -13.49 -12.65 -0.08
C LEU A 170 -13.54 -13.41 -1.42
N GLU A 171 -14.70 -13.93 -1.76
CA GLU A 171 -14.87 -14.64 -3.02
C GLU A 171 -14.68 -13.72 -4.22
N LYS A 172 -14.20 -14.29 -5.31
CA LYS A 172 -14.11 -13.60 -6.59
C LYS A 172 -15.38 -13.86 -7.39
N PHE A 173 -15.85 -12.82 -8.11
CA PHE A 173 -16.85 -13.03 -9.15
C PHE A 173 -16.17 -13.48 -10.44
N LYS A 174 -16.92 -14.22 -11.24
CA LYS A 174 -16.54 -14.60 -12.60
C LYS A 174 -17.74 -14.39 -13.52
N ILE A 175 -17.55 -13.58 -14.56
CA ILE A 175 -18.63 -13.25 -15.50
C ILE A 175 -18.17 -13.47 -16.93
N GLN A 176 -19.12 -13.85 -17.78
CA GLN A 176 -19.00 -13.83 -19.22
C GLN A 176 -19.75 -12.62 -19.75
N VAL A 177 -19.12 -11.88 -20.63
CA VAL A 177 -19.65 -10.63 -21.17
C VAL A 177 -19.68 -10.75 -22.69
N LEU A 178 -20.85 -10.50 -23.29
CA LEU A 178 -21.01 -10.35 -24.74
C LEU A 178 -21.32 -8.88 -25.03
N ILE A 179 -20.44 -8.22 -25.78
CA ILE A 179 -20.62 -6.85 -26.26
C ILE A 179 -21.09 -6.91 -27.70
N PRO A 180 -22.26 -6.33 -28.05
CA PRO A 180 -22.77 -6.26 -29.42
C PRO A 180 -21.79 -5.53 -30.35
N ALA A 181 -21.78 -5.90 -31.63
CA ALA A 181 -20.92 -5.33 -32.66
C ALA A 181 -20.92 -3.78 -32.71
N LYS A 182 -22.08 -3.19 -32.49
CA LYS A 182 -22.31 -1.73 -32.41
C LYS A 182 -21.40 -1.01 -31.41
N TYR A 183 -21.03 -1.66 -30.31
CA TYR A 183 -20.23 -1.09 -29.23
C TYR A 183 -18.84 -1.73 -29.09
N SER A 184 -18.56 -2.80 -29.83
CA SER A 184 -17.32 -3.59 -29.65
C SER A 184 -16.06 -2.72 -29.83
N SER A 185 -16.02 -1.85 -30.83
CA SER A 185 -14.87 -0.98 -31.12
C SER A 185 -14.63 0.09 -30.04
N THR A 186 -15.69 0.56 -29.40
CA THR A 186 -15.60 1.68 -28.41
C THR A 186 -15.52 1.16 -26.97
N ALA A 187 -16.16 0.04 -26.64
CA ALA A 187 -16.22 -0.46 -25.27
C ALA A 187 -15.08 -1.44 -24.92
N TYR A 188 -14.62 -2.25 -25.89
CA TYR A 188 -13.61 -3.28 -25.63
C TYR A 188 -12.30 -2.72 -25.09
N SER A 189 -11.72 -1.70 -25.74
CA SER A 189 -10.42 -1.14 -25.36
C SER A 189 -10.41 -0.53 -23.94
N PRO A 190 -11.38 0.31 -23.53
CA PRO A 190 -11.47 0.80 -22.15
C PRO A 190 -11.63 -0.29 -21.10
N ILE A 191 -12.35 -1.37 -21.40
CA ILE A 191 -12.54 -2.49 -20.47
C ILE A 191 -11.23 -3.26 -20.34
N LYS A 192 -10.57 -3.61 -21.46
CA LYS A 192 -9.29 -4.33 -21.47
C LYS A 192 -8.16 -3.57 -20.80
N HIS A 193 -8.12 -2.24 -20.90
CA HIS A 193 -7.12 -1.45 -20.18
C HIS A 193 -7.32 -1.46 -18.65
N LYS A 194 -8.54 -1.65 -18.20
CA LYS A 194 -8.87 -1.57 -16.77
C LYS A 194 -8.93 -2.92 -16.08
N PHE A 195 -9.22 -3.98 -16.83
CA PHE A 195 -9.41 -5.32 -16.30
C PHE A 195 -8.69 -6.37 -17.15
N ASP A 196 -8.29 -7.46 -16.50
CA ASP A 196 -7.71 -8.60 -17.18
C ASP A 196 -8.83 -9.45 -17.80
N LEU A 197 -8.81 -9.56 -19.12
CA LEU A 197 -9.81 -10.31 -19.88
C LEU A 197 -9.26 -11.69 -20.25
N GLN A 198 -10.12 -12.70 -20.14
CA GLN A 198 -9.81 -14.09 -20.45
C GLN A 198 -10.75 -14.57 -21.56
N ARG A 199 -10.30 -15.55 -22.37
CA ARG A 199 -11.11 -16.20 -23.40
C ARG A 199 -11.80 -15.21 -24.34
N GLU A 200 -11.04 -14.28 -24.87
CA GLU A 200 -11.55 -13.27 -25.81
C GLU A 200 -11.86 -13.90 -27.17
N VAL A 201 -13.11 -13.80 -27.61
CA VAL A 201 -13.59 -14.33 -28.90
C VAL A 201 -14.34 -13.24 -29.66
N TRP A 202 -13.84 -12.90 -30.81
CA TRP A 202 -14.52 -12.04 -31.78
C TRP A 202 -15.39 -12.90 -32.70
N LYS A 203 -16.67 -12.55 -32.80
CA LYS A 203 -17.63 -13.29 -33.64
C LYS A 203 -17.71 -12.66 -35.03
N ASP A 204 -18.23 -13.44 -36.00
CA ASP A 204 -18.34 -13.00 -37.40
C ASP A 204 -19.26 -11.79 -37.58
N ASP A 205 -20.20 -11.57 -36.67
CA ASP A 205 -21.08 -10.39 -36.65
C ASP A 205 -20.42 -9.12 -36.09
N GLY A 206 -19.14 -9.21 -35.68
CA GLY A 206 -18.39 -8.12 -35.08
C GLY A 206 -18.62 -7.91 -33.59
N SER A 207 -19.43 -8.77 -32.96
CA SER A 207 -19.54 -8.77 -31.48
C SER A 207 -18.31 -9.39 -30.84
N VAL A 208 -18.03 -9.04 -29.57
CA VAL A 208 -16.94 -9.63 -28.80
C VAL A 208 -17.44 -10.23 -27.51
N GLU A 209 -16.98 -11.44 -27.25
CA GLU A 209 -17.26 -12.19 -26.03
C GLU A 209 -15.98 -12.43 -25.25
N PHE A 210 -16.01 -12.22 -23.94
CA PHE A 210 -14.88 -12.50 -23.08
C PHE A 210 -15.32 -12.88 -21.67
N VAL A 211 -14.42 -13.51 -20.94
CA VAL A 211 -14.61 -13.85 -19.53
C VAL A 211 -13.72 -12.94 -18.70
N MET A 212 -14.23 -12.44 -17.59
CA MET A 212 -13.44 -11.68 -16.61
C MET A 212 -13.69 -12.18 -15.20
N GLU A 213 -12.67 -12.05 -14.37
CA GLU A 213 -12.69 -12.44 -12.98
C GLU A 213 -12.16 -11.28 -12.13
N GLY A 214 -12.75 -11.06 -10.98
CA GLY A 214 -12.31 -9.99 -10.08
C GLY A 214 -12.81 -10.15 -8.65
N PRO A 215 -12.30 -9.33 -7.73
CA PRO A 215 -12.78 -9.30 -6.35
C PRO A 215 -14.25 -8.90 -6.28
N ALA A 216 -15.00 -9.53 -5.37
CA ALA A 216 -16.45 -9.30 -5.25
C ALA A 216 -16.83 -7.84 -5.00
N GLY A 217 -15.99 -7.09 -4.30
CA GLY A 217 -16.24 -5.69 -3.97
C GLY A 217 -16.34 -4.76 -5.19
N ILE A 218 -15.58 -5.02 -6.26
CA ILE A 218 -15.62 -4.19 -7.48
C ILE A 218 -16.70 -4.61 -8.49
N LYS A 219 -17.44 -5.68 -8.22
CA LYS A 219 -18.46 -6.19 -9.14
C LYS A 219 -19.47 -5.14 -9.60
N PRO A 220 -20.06 -4.31 -8.72
CA PRO A 220 -20.98 -3.27 -9.15
C PRO A 220 -20.34 -2.24 -10.09
N ASP A 221 -19.07 -1.86 -9.84
CA ASP A 221 -18.35 -0.90 -10.67
C ASP A 221 -18.08 -1.45 -12.06
N VAL A 222 -17.78 -2.75 -12.16
CA VAL A 222 -17.60 -3.45 -13.43
C VAL A 222 -18.90 -3.43 -14.24
N PHE A 223 -20.02 -3.81 -13.61
CA PHE A 223 -21.34 -3.81 -14.26
C PHE A 223 -21.74 -2.40 -14.72
N ASN A 224 -21.56 -1.40 -13.87
CA ASN A 224 -21.84 -0.01 -14.20
C ASN A 224 -20.99 0.49 -15.38
N LEU A 225 -19.69 0.14 -15.41
CA LEU A 225 -18.80 0.52 -16.50
C LEU A 225 -19.25 -0.11 -17.82
N ILE A 226 -19.52 -1.42 -17.83
CA ILE A 226 -19.96 -2.14 -19.03
C ILE A 226 -21.29 -1.55 -19.53
N ASN A 227 -22.27 -1.38 -18.65
CA ASN A 227 -23.57 -0.80 -18.99
C ASN A 227 -23.43 0.62 -19.54
N LYS A 228 -22.57 1.45 -18.97
CA LYS A 228 -22.31 2.81 -19.45
C LYS A 228 -21.70 2.83 -20.86
N LEU A 229 -20.77 1.92 -21.14
CA LEU A 229 -20.08 1.83 -22.44
C LEU A 229 -20.93 1.22 -23.54
N THR A 230 -21.96 0.44 -23.16
CA THR A 230 -22.80 -0.32 -24.10
C THR A 230 -24.27 0.12 -24.08
N ALA A 231 -24.57 1.25 -23.42
CA ALA A 231 -25.93 1.74 -23.19
C ALA A 231 -26.88 0.67 -22.62
N GLY A 232 -26.35 -0.29 -21.84
CA GLY A 232 -27.08 -1.40 -21.25
C GLY A 232 -27.37 -2.57 -22.20
N GLU A 233 -26.85 -2.57 -23.44
CA GLU A 233 -27.10 -3.64 -24.40
C GLU A 233 -26.13 -4.83 -24.30
N ALA A 234 -25.10 -4.76 -23.45
CA ALA A 234 -24.24 -5.92 -23.20
C ALA A 234 -24.99 -7.01 -22.44
N VAL A 235 -24.75 -8.26 -22.82
CA VAL A 235 -25.22 -9.42 -22.05
C VAL A 235 -24.15 -9.83 -21.07
N ILE A 236 -24.48 -9.87 -19.77
CA ILE A 236 -23.57 -10.24 -18.70
C ILE A 236 -24.14 -11.47 -17.99
N GLU A 237 -23.40 -12.56 -18.00
CA GLU A 237 -23.78 -13.81 -17.34
C GLU A 237 -22.80 -14.15 -16.22
N GLU A 238 -23.30 -14.49 -15.03
CA GLU A 238 -22.45 -14.97 -13.94
C GLU A 238 -22.13 -16.45 -14.14
N LEU A 239 -20.82 -16.74 -14.20
CA LEU A 239 -20.36 -18.12 -14.27
C LEU A 239 -20.26 -18.65 -12.83
N LYS A 240 -21.14 -19.60 -12.48
CA LYS A 240 -21.03 -20.33 -11.20
C LYS A 240 -19.73 -21.17 -11.22
N LYS A 241 -19.07 -21.23 -10.06
CA LYS A 241 -17.95 -22.16 -9.84
C LYS A 241 -18.39 -23.61 -9.93
#